data_2e5cf3c9d0e02fde7ae5651b44877d60
#
_entry.id   2e5cf3c9d0e02fde7ae5651b44877d60
#
_cell.length_a   1.000
_cell.length_b   1.000
_cell.length_c   1.000
_cell.angle_alpha   90.00
_cell.angle_beta   90.00
_cell.angle_gamma   90.00
#
_symmetry.space_group_name_H-M   'P 1'
#
loop_
_entity.id
_entity.type
_entity.pdbx_description
1 polymer ?
#
loop_
_entity_poly.entity_id
_entity_poly.type
_entity_poly.pdbx_seq_one_letter_code
_entity_poly.pdbx_strand_id
1 'polypeptide(L)'
;MRSRSKEEAEAEGQKAKEKRLTPQHTPDWTYTITPDPKLLFRFSALTFNAHAIHLDPRYCQEVEGHRDLLFHGPLTYVFMATLLQHELRKNSNEVIRHVDYRNLAPLYCNEPVTFCGTKTGDRKWEIWTQTPEGGIAVKGTASPEAGTIDRANLGM
;
A
#
# COMPACT_ATOMS: atom_id res chain seq x y z
N MET A 1 4.96 -2.32 -31.67
CA MET A 1 5.33 -2.18 -30.24
C MET A 1 6.86 -2.22 -30.15
N ARG A 2 7.53 -1.15 -29.68
CA ARG A 2 9.00 -1.14 -29.54
C ARG A 2 9.36 -1.92 -28.27
N SER A 3 10.11 -3.01 -28.42
CA SER A 3 10.73 -3.64 -27.25
C SER A 3 11.75 -2.68 -26.64
N ARG A 4 11.62 -2.39 -25.35
CA ARG A 4 12.60 -1.57 -24.61
C ARG A 4 13.93 -2.32 -24.56
N SER A 5 15.03 -1.62 -24.80
CA SER A 5 16.37 -2.22 -24.65
C SER A 5 16.67 -2.46 -23.16
N LYS A 6 17.52 -3.44 -22.86
CA LYS A 6 17.96 -3.74 -21.50
C LYS A 6 18.61 -2.53 -20.82
N GLU A 7 19.34 -1.72 -21.59
CA GLU A 7 20.00 -0.50 -21.14
C GLU A 7 19.01 0.62 -20.77
N GLU A 8 17.89 0.75 -21.50
CA GLU A 8 16.82 1.70 -21.16
C GLU A 8 16.12 1.32 -19.85
N ALA A 9 15.89 0.03 -19.62
CA ALA A 9 15.29 -0.48 -18.38
C ALA A 9 16.23 -0.30 -17.17
N GLU A 10 17.53 -0.50 -17.34
CA GLU A 10 18.54 -0.28 -16.31
C GLU A 10 18.71 1.21 -15.98
N ALA A 11 18.69 2.09 -16.99
CA ALA A 11 18.77 3.54 -16.81
C ALA A 11 17.51 4.11 -16.12
N GLU A 12 16.31 3.61 -16.46
CA GLU A 12 15.08 3.97 -15.74
C GLU A 12 15.09 3.45 -14.31
N GLY A 13 15.60 2.25 -14.06
CA GLY A 13 15.77 1.68 -12.73
C GLY A 13 16.74 2.50 -11.86
N GLN A 14 17.81 3.03 -12.42
CA GLN A 14 18.73 3.92 -11.71
C GLN A 14 18.12 5.30 -11.44
N LYS A 15 17.44 5.91 -12.42
CA LYS A 15 16.71 7.17 -12.23
C LYS A 15 15.59 7.06 -11.18
N ALA A 16 14.92 5.89 -11.10
CA ALA A 16 13.94 5.61 -10.07
C ALA A 16 14.57 5.47 -8.68
N LYS A 17 15.83 4.98 -8.59
CA LYS A 17 16.59 4.93 -7.34
C LYS A 17 16.99 6.33 -6.84
N GLU A 18 17.33 7.25 -7.72
CA GLU A 18 17.72 8.63 -7.38
C GLU A 18 16.54 9.51 -6.94
N LYS A 19 15.31 9.17 -7.35
CA LYS A 19 14.07 9.90 -7.03
C LYS A 19 13.28 9.31 -5.85
N ARG A 20 13.89 8.47 -5.02
CA ARG A 20 13.18 7.86 -3.88
C ARG A 20 12.76 8.91 -2.87
N LEU A 21 11.46 9.00 -2.65
CA LEU A 21 10.93 9.72 -1.51
C LEU A 21 11.24 8.91 -0.25
N THR A 22 11.90 9.53 0.70
CA THR A 22 12.15 8.96 2.03
C THR A 22 11.12 9.47 3.03
N PRO A 23 10.76 8.69 4.04
CA PRO A 23 9.88 9.15 5.11
C PRO A 23 10.45 10.37 5.82
N GLN A 24 9.61 11.37 6.07
CA GLN A 24 9.98 12.58 6.81
C GLN A 24 9.82 12.41 8.32
N HIS A 25 9.05 11.41 8.73
CA HIS A 25 8.72 11.13 10.11
C HIS A 25 9.14 9.72 10.52
N THR A 26 9.51 9.55 11.77
CA THR A 26 9.62 8.23 12.39
C THR A 26 8.21 7.67 12.61
N PRO A 27 7.92 6.44 12.22
CA PRO A 27 6.60 5.86 12.42
C PRO A 27 6.34 5.53 13.90
N ASP A 28 5.11 5.79 14.38
CA ASP A 28 4.66 5.35 15.71
C ASP A 28 4.36 3.85 15.71
N TRP A 29 4.00 3.29 14.55
CA TRP A 29 3.78 1.87 14.35
C TRP A 29 4.24 1.41 12.96
N THR A 30 4.65 0.15 12.89
CA THR A 30 5.00 -0.52 11.64
C THR A 30 4.42 -1.93 11.60
N TYR A 31 4.10 -2.40 10.39
CA TYR A 31 3.69 -3.76 10.13
C TYR A 31 4.24 -4.21 8.78
N THR A 32 4.92 -5.35 8.73
CA THR A 32 5.52 -5.86 7.48
C THR A 32 4.88 -7.17 7.07
N ILE A 33 4.53 -7.27 5.79
CA ILE A 33 4.09 -8.51 5.16
C ILE A 33 4.97 -8.80 3.94
N THR A 34 5.03 -10.06 3.56
CA THR A 34 5.54 -10.47 2.25
C THR A 34 4.37 -11.06 1.47
N PRO A 35 3.75 -10.27 0.55
CA PRO A 35 2.60 -10.76 -0.22
C PRO A 35 3.03 -11.90 -1.14
N ASP A 36 2.24 -12.95 -1.15
CA ASP A 36 2.42 -14.11 -2.04
C ASP A 36 1.41 -14.10 -3.20
N PRO A 37 1.61 -14.91 -4.26
CA PRO A 37 0.66 -14.99 -5.37
C PRO A 37 -0.74 -15.42 -4.94
N LYS A 38 -0.88 -16.18 -3.85
CA LYS A 38 -2.19 -16.63 -3.33
C LYS A 38 -2.99 -15.47 -2.77
N LEU A 39 -2.33 -14.52 -2.07
CA LEU A 39 -2.96 -13.30 -1.58
C LEU A 39 -3.46 -12.46 -2.75
N LEU A 40 -2.63 -12.25 -3.79
CA LEU A 40 -3.00 -11.48 -4.96
C LEU A 40 -4.18 -12.12 -5.70
N PHE A 41 -4.12 -13.44 -5.92
CA PHE A 41 -5.21 -14.19 -6.56
C PHE A 41 -6.53 -14.04 -5.79
N ARG A 42 -6.51 -14.21 -4.45
CA ARG A 42 -7.72 -14.09 -3.62
C ARG A 42 -8.32 -12.70 -3.71
N PHE A 43 -7.50 -11.66 -3.67
CA PHE A 43 -7.98 -10.29 -3.79
C PHE A 43 -8.53 -10.00 -5.19
N SER A 44 -7.87 -10.47 -6.25
CA SER A 44 -8.37 -10.40 -7.62
C SER A 44 -9.74 -11.08 -7.76
N ALA A 45 -9.89 -12.27 -7.20
CA ALA A 45 -11.16 -13.01 -7.23
C ALA A 45 -12.28 -12.28 -6.49
N LEU A 46 -12.01 -11.78 -5.27
CA LEU A 46 -12.99 -11.08 -4.45
C LEU A 46 -13.42 -9.74 -5.04
N THR A 47 -12.55 -9.09 -5.79
CA THR A 47 -12.81 -7.76 -6.39
C THR A 47 -13.15 -7.83 -7.87
N PHE A 48 -13.24 -9.03 -8.45
CA PHE A 48 -13.44 -9.26 -9.90
C PHE A 48 -12.40 -8.53 -10.76
N ASN A 49 -11.20 -8.36 -10.25
CA ASN A 49 -10.07 -7.73 -10.95
C ASN A 49 -9.16 -8.81 -11.54
N ALA A 50 -9.35 -9.12 -12.83
CA ALA A 50 -8.58 -10.13 -13.54
C ALA A 50 -7.39 -9.54 -14.34
N HIS A 51 -6.87 -8.39 -13.97
CA HIS A 51 -5.74 -7.79 -14.68
C HIS A 51 -4.49 -8.67 -14.55
N ALA A 52 -3.89 -9.01 -15.68
CA ALA A 52 -2.77 -9.96 -15.75
C ALA A 52 -1.54 -9.54 -14.92
N ILE A 53 -1.34 -8.24 -14.68
CA ILE A 53 -0.24 -7.74 -13.83
C ILE A 53 -0.26 -8.28 -12.39
N HIS A 54 -1.39 -8.79 -11.92
CA HIS A 54 -1.54 -9.36 -10.59
C HIS A 54 -1.54 -10.88 -10.59
N LEU A 55 -1.63 -11.53 -11.77
CA LEU A 55 -1.92 -12.96 -11.89
C LEU A 55 -0.91 -13.73 -12.75
N ASP A 56 -0.30 -13.07 -13.75
CA ASP A 56 0.59 -13.70 -14.72
C ASP A 56 2.00 -13.09 -14.67
N PRO A 57 2.98 -13.81 -14.06
CA PRO A 57 4.35 -13.33 -13.97
C PRO A 57 5.01 -13.11 -15.34
N ARG A 58 4.67 -13.94 -16.35
CA ARG A 58 5.23 -13.80 -17.70
C ARG A 58 4.74 -12.53 -18.35
N TYR A 59 3.44 -12.24 -18.24
CA TYR A 59 2.88 -10.98 -18.71
C TYR A 59 3.56 -9.77 -18.06
N CYS A 60 3.75 -9.79 -16.74
CA CYS A 60 4.46 -8.73 -16.02
C CYS A 60 5.86 -8.50 -16.57
N GLN A 61 6.62 -9.57 -16.79
CA GLN A 61 8.03 -9.49 -17.19
C GLN A 61 8.19 -9.19 -18.68
N GLU A 62 7.46 -9.89 -19.55
CA GLU A 62 7.66 -9.86 -21.00
C GLU A 62 6.89 -8.72 -21.68
N VAL A 63 5.75 -8.32 -21.13
CA VAL A 63 4.86 -7.29 -21.74
C VAL A 63 4.99 -5.95 -21.02
N GLU A 64 4.90 -5.93 -19.68
CA GLU A 64 4.90 -4.69 -18.90
C GLU A 64 6.30 -4.28 -18.40
N GLY A 65 7.28 -5.18 -18.43
CA GLY A 65 8.66 -4.92 -18.01
C GLY A 65 8.84 -4.81 -16.49
N HIS A 66 7.91 -5.36 -15.72
CA HIS A 66 8.01 -5.47 -14.27
C HIS A 66 8.81 -6.72 -13.88
N ARG A 67 9.48 -6.69 -12.71
CA ARG A 67 10.29 -7.82 -12.25
C ARG A 67 9.48 -8.99 -11.70
N ASP A 68 8.27 -8.73 -11.20
CA ASP A 68 7.35 -9.73 -10.64
C ASP A 68 5.90 -9.20 -10.67
N LEU A 69 4.94 -9.99 -10.18
CA LEU A 69 3.56 -9.59 -10.02
C LEU A 69 3.43 -8.32 -9.17
N LEU A 70 2.58 -7.42 -9.60
CA LEU A 70 2.30 -6.19 -8.85
C LEU A 70 1.33 -6.44 -7.70
N PHE A 71 1.65 -5.92 -6.54
CA PHE A 71 0.74 -5.83 -5.40
C PHE A 71 -0.36 -4.82 -5.71
N HIS A 72 -1.62 -5.16 -5.45
CA HIS A 72 -2.75 -4.30 -5.80
C HIS A 72 -2.74 -2.98 -5.02
N GLY A 73 -2.89 -1.86 -5.70
CA GLY A 73 -3.06 -0.55 -5.05
C GLY A 73 -4.26 -0.51 -4.08
N PRO A 74 -5.45 -0.98 -4.49
CA PRO A 74 -6.60 -1.08 -3.57
C PRO A 74 -6.35 -2.01 -2.37
N LEU A 75 -5.62 -3.11 -2.52
CA LEU A 75 -5.26 -3.99 -1.41
C LEU A 75 -4.30 -3.29 -0.43
N THR A 76 -3.35 -2.52 -0.96
CA THR A 76 -2.47 -1.67 -0.14
C THR A 76 -3.29 -0.71 0.72
N TYR A 77 -4.28 -0.04 0.12
CA TYR A 77 -5.20 0.83 0.85
C TYR A 77 -5.96 0.09 1.96
N VAL A 78 -6.50 -1.10 1.66
CA VAL A 78 -7.20 -1.92 2.66
C VAL A 78 -6.30 -2.23 3.86
N PHE A 79 -5.06 -2.63 3.63
CA PHE A 79 -4.09 -2.84 4.72
C PHE A 79 -3.81 -1.56 5.50
N MET A 80 -3.53 -0.45 4.83
CA MET A 80 -3.24 0.84 5.49
C MET A 80 -4.42 1.28 6.38
N ALA A 81 -5.64 1.24 5.87
CA ALA A 81 -6.84 1.63 6.62
C ALA A 81 -7.12 0.68 7.79
N THR A 82 -7.00 -0.63 7.57
CA THR A 82 -7.25 -1.64 8.61
C THR A 82 -6.23 -1.53 9.75
N LEU A 83 -4.96 -1.38 9.43
CA LEU A 83 -3.89 -1.25 10.43
C LEU A 83 -4.03 0.04 11.22
N LEU A 84 -4.30 1.17 10.55
CA LEU A 84 -4.56 2.42 11.26
C LEU A 84 -5.80 2.31 12.16
N GLN A 85 -6.91 1.73 11.68
CA GLN A 85 -8.10 1.54 12.50
C GLN A 85 -7.82 0.63 13.72
N HIS A 86 -6.96 -0.37 13.56
CA HIS A 86 -6.51 -1.20 14.67
C HIS A 86 -5.72 -0.38 15.70
N GLU A 87 -4.79 0.48 15.25
CA GLU A 87 -4.03 1.36 16.14
C GLU A 87 -4.91 2.37 16.89
N LEU A 88 -5.87 2.99 16.19
CA LEU A 88 -6.82 3.91 16.82
C LEU A 88 -7.62 3.24 17.95
N ARG A 89 -8.06 1.99 17.74
CA ARG A 89 -8.84 1.23 18.73
C ARG A 89 -8.08 0.85 20.00
N LYS A 90 -6.75 0.87 19.98
CA LYS A 90 -5.95 0.57 21.18
C LYS A 90 -6.11 1.64 22.26
N ASN A 91 -6.27 2.90 21.86
CA ASN A 91 -6.20 4.05 22.76
C ASN A 91 -7.41 4.98 22.68
N SER A 92 -8.34 4.75 21.75
CA SER A 92 -9.51 5.60 21.54
C SER A 92 -10.68 4.86 20.91
N ASN A 93 -11.87 5.46 20.91
CA ASN A 93 -13.03 5.01 20.15
C ASN A 93 -13.13 5.72 18.78
N GLU A 94 -12.04 6.25 18.28
CA GLU A 94 -12.02 6.94 17.00
C GLU A 94 -12.17 5.98 15.85
N VAL A 95 -12.83 6.44 14.78
CA VAL A 95 -12.99 5.74 13.51
C VAL A 95 -12.45 6.61 12.38
N ILE A 96 -11.84 5.98 11.39
CA ILE A 96 -11.37 6.68 10.21
C ILE A 96 -12.59 7.22 9.44
N ARG A 97 -12.59 8.52 9.15
CA ARG A 97 -13.63 9.18 8.35
C ARG A 97 -13.16 9.53 6.96
N HIS A 98 -11.91 9.91 6.85
CA HIS A 98 -11.35 10.34 5.58
C HIS A 98 -9.93 9.82 5.41
N VAL A 99 -9.61 9.40 4.19
CA VAL A 99 -8.25 9.00 3.79
C VAL A 99 -8.00 9.52 2.38
N ASP A 100 -6.93 10.30 2.24
CA ASP A 100 -6.33 10.61 0.95
C ASP A 100 -5.05 9.81 0.77
N TYR A 101 -4.83 9.22 -0.39
CA TYR A 101 -3.58 8.51 -0.65
C TYR A 101 -3.16 8.59 -2.12
N ARG A 102 -1.87 8.38 -2.36
CA ARG A 102 -1.27 8.32 -3.69
C ARG A 102 -0.32 7.15 -3.81
N ASN A 103 -0.42 6.42 -4.91
CA ASN A 103 0.56 5.44 -5.32
C ASN A 103 1.71 6.17 -6.02
N LEU A 104 2.93 5.97 -5.55
CA LEU A 104 4.16 6.65 -6.01
C LEU A 104 5.13 5.71 -6.69
N ALA A 105 5.16 4.45 -6.23
CA ALA A 105 6.01 3.40 -6.80
C ALA A 105 5.30 2.05 -6.74
N PRO A 106 5.64 1.11 -7.63
CA PRO A 106 5.08 -0.24 -7.59
C PRO A 106 5.59 -0.99 -6.35
N LEU A 107 4.71 -1.82 -5.79
CA LEU A 107 5.01 -2.84 -4.79
C LEU A 107 4.89 -4.21 -5.47
N TYR A 108 5.76 -5.13 -5.12
CA TYR A 108 5.85 -6.42 -5.77
C TYR A 108 5.49 -7.58 -4.86
N CYS A 109 4.97 -8.64 -5.47
CA CYS A 109 4.81 -9.93 -4.85
C CYS A 109 6.18 -10.48 -4.42
N ASN A 110 6.20 -11.34 -3.39
CA ASN A 110 7.40 -11.97 -2.85
C ASN A 110 8.45 -11.00 -2.28
N GLU A 111 8.14 -9.71 -2.18
CA GLU A 111 8.99 -8.70 -1.54
C GLU A 111 8.34 -8.17 -0.26
N PRO A 112 9.11 -7.86 0.79
CA PRO A 112 8.55 -7.27 1.99
C PRO A 112 7.97 -5.88 1.71
N VAL A 113 6.74 -5.67 2.17
CA VAL A 113 6.03 -4.39 2.17
C VAL A 113 5.82 -3.97 3.61
N THR A 114 6.37 -2.84 4.01
CA THR A 114 6.22 -2.30 5.36
C THR A 114 5.19 -1.17 5.36
N PHE A 115 4.14 -1.36 6.13
CA PHE A 115 3.11 -0.35 6.40
C PHE A 115 3.52 0.44 7.63
N CYS A 116 3.39 1.74 7.57
CA CYS A 116 3.81 2.68 8.61
C CYS A 116 2.72 3.72 8.86
N GLY A 117 2.70 4.24 10.07
CA GLY A 117 1.86 5.40 10.37
C GLY A 117 2.38 6.18 11.57
N THR A 118 2.09 7.47 11.57
CA THR A 118 2.43 8.37 12.66
C THR A 118 1.35 9.44 12.84
N LYS A 119 1.13 9.84 14.09
CA LYS A 119 0.23 10.94 14.42
C LYS A 119 0.94 12.28 14.19
N THR A 120 0.40 13.11 13.31
CA THR A 120 1.01 14.41 12.94
C THR A 120 0.27 15.61 13.52
N GLY A 121 -0.86 15.41 14.20
CA GLY A 121 -1.64 16.46 14.82
C GLY A 121 -2.89 15.93 15.51
N ASP A 122 -3.72 16.84 16.01
CA ASP A 122 -5.03 16.45 16.53
C ASP A 122 -5.85 15.88 15.38
N ARG A 123 -6.33 14.62 15.56
CA ARG A 123 -7.11 13.89 14.55
C ARG A 123 -6.47 13.86 13.15
N LYS A 124 -5.14 13.85 13.08
CA LYS A 124 -4.42 13.79 11.81
C LYS A 124 -3.30 12.77 11.87
N TRP A 125 -3.31 11.87 10.89
CA TRP A 125 -2.33 10.81 10.73
C TRP A 125 -1.69 10.89 9.36
N GLU A 126 -0.40 10.63 9.29
CA GLU A 126 0.30 10.28 8.05
C GLU A 126 0.50 8.76 8.02
N ILE A 127 0.16 8.14 6.91
CA ILE A 127 0.30 6.71 6.67
C ILE A 127 1.06 6.48 5.37
N TRP A 128 1.93 5.48 5.34
CA TRP A 128 2.69 5.18 4.12
C TRP A 128 3.09 3.72 4.08
N THR A 129 3.53 3.28 2.88
CA THR A 129 4.19 1.99 2.71
C THR A 129 5.61 2.19 2.23
N GLN A 130 6.50 1.28 2.64
CA GLN A 130 7.89 1.26 2.21
C GLN A 130 8.19 0.03 1.37
N THR A 131 9.03 0.23 0.35
CA THR A 131 9.69 -0.86 -0.39
C THR A 131 10.78 -1.50 0.48
N PRO A 132 11.32 -2.68 0.09
CA PRO A 132 12.43 -3.32 0.80
C PRO A 132 13.62 -2.40 1.06
N GLU A 133 13.84 -1.44 0.15
CA GLU A 133 14.94 -0.48 0.23
C GLU A 133 14.60 0.79 1.01
N GLY A 134 13.42 0.84 1.66
CA GLY A 134 13.00 1.95 2.50
C GLY A 134 12.38 3.16 1.77
N GLY A 135 12.22 3.10 0.45
CA GLY A 135 11.54 4.14 -0.31
C GLY A 135 10.01 4.13 -0.10
N ILE A 136 9.37 5.29 -0.12
CA ILE A 136 7.91 5.38 -0.03
C ILE A 136 7.28 4.91 -1.34
N ALA A 137 6.44 3.87 -1.26
CA ALA A 137 5.68 3.38 -2.40
C ALA A 137 4.25 3.93 -2.44
N VAL A 138 3.61 4.08 -1.29
CA VAL A 138 2.30 4.73 -1.15
C VAL A 138 2.36 5.68 0.02
N LYS A 139 1.79 6.87 -0.13
CA LYS A 139 1.69 7.88 0.93
C LYS A 139 0.26 8.38 1.03
N GLY A 140 -0.21 8.57 2.28
CA GLY A 140 -1.54 9.10 2.53
C GLY A 140 -1.64 9.86 3.83
N THR A 141 -2.77 10.53 3.99
CA THR A 141 -3.19 11.17 5.23
C THR A 141 -4.56 10.64 5.63
N ALA A 142 -4.79 10.51 6.92
CA ALA A 142 -6.07 10.07 7.45
C ALA A 142 -6.56 11.00 8.55
N SER A 143 -7.87 11.19 8.60
CA SER A 143 -8.53 11.99 9.64
C SER A 143 -9.54 11.11 10.37
N PRO A 144 -9.26 10.68 11.61
CA PRO A 144 -10.22 10.00 12.45
C PRO A 144 -11.15 10.97 13.16
N GLU A 145 -12.33 10.51 13.52
CA GLU A 145 -13.30 11.21 14.35
C GLU A 145 -13.80 10.32 15.46
N ALA A 146 -14.38 10.91 16.51
CA ALA A 146 -15.02 10.15 17.58
C ALA A 146 -16.10 9.21 17.01
N GLY A 147 -15.94 7.92 17.24
CA GLY A 147 -16.91 6.92 16.81
C GLY A 147 -18.15 6.96 17.68
N THR A 148 -19.24 7.50 17.17
CA THR A 148 -20.57 7.26 17.73
C THR A 148 -21.03 5.88 17.27
N ILE A 149 -20.71 4.85 18.05
CA ILE A 149 -21.44 3.57 17.92
C ILE A 149 -22.77 3.80 18.58
N ASP A 150 -23.75 4.23 17.81
CA ASP A 150 -25.13 4.26 18.25
C ASP A 150 -25.63 2.80 18.34
N ARG A 151 -25.45 2.20 19.52
CA ARG A 151 -25.88 0.82 19.80
C ARG A 151 -27.40 0.67 19.72
N ALA A 152 -28.17 1.75 19.65
CA ALA A 152 -29.61 1.73 19.51
C ALA A 152 -30.08 1.26 18.12
N ASN A 153 -29.22 1.29 17.09
CA ASN A 153 -29.55 0.85 15.74
C ASN A 153 -29.05 -0.55 15.37
N LEU A 154 -28.35 -1.23 16.27
CA LEU A 154 -28.06 -2.66 16.15
C LEU A 154 -29.19 -3.39 16.88
N GLY A 155 -30.32 -3.62 16.19
CA GLY A 155 -31.46 -4.33 16.72
C GLY A 155 -31.07 -5.70 17.31
N MET A 156 -30.75 -5.72 18.58
CA MET A 156 -30.71 -6.88 19.47
C MET A 156 -31.63 -6.60 20.64
#